data_efd84c607e2d46b3ab6fbb2cb7c171ec
#
_entry.id   efd84c607e2d46b3ab6fbb2cb7c171ec
#
_cell.length_a   1.000
_cell.length_b   1.000
_cell.length_c   1.000
_cell.angle_alpha   90.00
_cell.angle_beta   90.00
_cell.angle_gamma   90.00
#
_symmetry.space_group_name_H-M   'P 1'
#
loop_
_entity.id
_entity.type
_entity.pdbx_description
1 polymer ?
#
loop_
_entity_poly.entity_id
_entity_poly.type
_entity_poly.pdbx_seq_one_letter_code
_entity_poly.pdbx_strand_id
1 'polypeptide(L)'
;MSKIEIIDNFLNKDDFDELKVFLMSPRSQWRFVDFIAHKVERDQDQDRDGYFVHSFTDRDPNSFIERFKVSPDYQKVGKLMDCIKNKLNYRQILRIRSSLYPRRDKQKPDPFHVDYNFDHKVCIFYVNTNNGFTLFESGEKVNSIANRLMIFDGLEKHCSVVQTDTTAR
;
A
#
# COMPACT_ATOMS: atom_id res chain seq x y z
N MET A 1 -8.99 21.44 -3.55
CA MET A 1 -9.14 20.10 -2.95
C MET A 1 -8.59 19.09 -3.95
N SER A 2 -7.60 18.31 -3.58
CA SER A 2 -7.14 17.24 -4.47
C SER A 2 -8.24 16.19 -4.59
N LYS A 3 -8.42 15.67 -5.79
CA LYS A 3 -9.51 14.74 -6.07
C LYS A 3 -9.01 13.33 -5.78
N ILE A 4 -9.59 12.68 -4.76
CA ILE A 4 -9.40 11.23 -4.56
C ILE A 4 -10.30 10.52 -5.58
N GLU A 5 -9.69 9.72 -6.45
CA GLU A 5 -10.41 8.88 -7.42
C GLU A 5 -10.51 7.46 -6.88
N ILE A 6 -11.72 6.90 -6.88
CA ILE A 6 -12.01 5.55 -6.42
C ILE A 6 -12.60 4.75 -7.58
N ILE A 7 -12.04 3.57 -7.82
CA ILE A 7 -12.48 2.67 -8.89
C ILE A 7 -12.68 1.28 -8.29
N ASP A 8 -13.93 0.84 -8.22
CA ASP A 8 -14.28 -0.51 -7.78
C ASP A 8 -14.20 -1.51 -8.94
N ASN A 9 -13.93 -2.78 -8.62
CA ASN A 9 -13.76 -3.86 -9.59
C ASN A 9 -12.73 -3.50 -10.66
N PHE A 10 -11.59 -2.96 -10.23
CA PHE A 10 -10.56 -2.39 -11.12
C PHE A 10 -9.92 -3.44 -12.05
N LEU A 11 -9.62 -4.62 -11.53
CA LEU A 11 -9.20 -5.77 -12.34
C LEU A 11 -10.42 -6.62 -12.73
N ASN A 12 -10.34 -7.32 -13.85
CA ASN A 12 -11.28 -8.41 -14.10
C ASN A 12 -11.13 -9.48 -13.01
N LYS A 13 -12.14 -10.34 -12.91
CA LYS A 13 -12.22 -11.32 -11.82
C LYS A 13 -11.01 -12.27 -11.76
N ASP A 14 -10.59 -12.79 -12.91
CA ASP A 14 -9.54 -13.82 -12.97
C ASP A 14 -8.17 -13.24 -12.58
N ASP A 15 -7.84 -12.06 -13.08
CA ASP A 15 -6.60 -11.36 -12.75
C ASP A 15 -6.57 -10.93 -11.28
N PHE A 16 -7.71 -10.51 -10.74
CA PHE A 16 -7.84 -10.19 -9.32
C PHE A 16 -7.64 -11.42 -8.44
N ASP A 17 -8.30 -12.53 -8.77
CA ASP A 17 -8.21 -13.77 -7.99
C ASP A 17 -6.78 -14.33 -8.01
N GLU A 18 -6.09 -14.31 -9.16
CA GLU A 18 -4.68 -14.73 -9.26
C GLU A 18 -3.78 -13.90 -8.33
N LEU A 19 -3.92 -12.57 -8.39
CA LEU A 19 -3.14 -11.66 -7.55
C LEU A 19 -3.43 -11.87 -6.07
N LYS A 20 -4.70 -11.97 -5.69
CA LYS A 20 -5.15 -12.20 -4.32
C LYS A 20 -4.62 -13.52 -3.77
N VAL A 21 -4.73 -14.62 -4.54
CA VAL A 21 -4.21 -15.94 -4.16
C VAL A 21 -2.71 -15.86 -3.92
N PHE A 22 -1.95 -15.17 -4.77
CA PHE A 22 -0.51 -14.99 -4.57
C PHE A 22 -0.23 -14.24 -3.27
N LEU A 23 -0.82 -13.05 -3.07
CA LEU A 23 -0.54 -12.18 -1.93
C LEU A 23 -0.99 -12.77 -0.59
N MET A 24 -2.08 -13.53 -0.58
CA MET A 24 -2.64 -14.16 0.63
C MET A 24 -2.08 -15.57 0.88
N SER A 25 -1.14 -16.04 0.06
CA SER A 25 -0.53 -17.37 0.20
C SER A 25 0.81 -17.29 0.96
N PRO A 26 1.28 -18.45 1.50
CA PRO A 26 2.62 -18.54 2.09
C PRO A 26 3.77 -18.36 1.08
N ARG A 27 3.47 -18.25 -0.21
CA ARG A 27 4.48 -18.04 -1.28
C ARG A 27 4.99 -16.62 -1.33
N SER A 28 4.23 -15.63 -0.83
CA SER A 28 4.70 -14.25 -0.72
C SER A 28 5.73 -14.12 0.40
N GLN A 29 6.89 -13.58 0.06
CA GLN A 29 7.97 -13.35 1.03
C GLN A 29 7.72 -12.04 1.77
N TRP A 30 7.21 -12.13 2.98
CA TRP A 30 6.93 -10.99 3.81
C TRP A 30 8.11 -10.65 4.73
N ARG A 31 8.50 -9.38 4.76
CA ARG A 31 9.49 -8.84 5.70
C ARG A 31 8.76 -8.01 6.74
N PHE A 32 9.03 -8.28 8.01
CA PHE A 32 8.51 -7.48 9.11
C PHE A 32 9.15 -6.08 9.14
N VAL A 33 8.33 -5.07 9.38
CA VAL A 33 8.74 -3.67 9.57
C VAL A 33 8.13 -3.21 10.88
N ASP A 34 8.98 -2.80 11.82
CA ASP A 34 8.61 -2.47 13.20
C ASP A 34 8.20 -1.01 13.41
N PHE A 35 8.03 -0.24 12.33
CA PHE A 35 7.60 1.15 12.40
C PHE A 35 6.72 1.51 11.19
N ILE A 36 5.73 2.34 11.43
CA ILE A 36 4.85 2.93 10.42
C ILE A 36 5.23 4.39 10.30
N ALA A 37 5.48 4.86 9.05
CA ALA A 37 6.02 6.18 8.75
C ALA A 37 7.43 6.42 9.36
N HIS A 38 8.05 7.54 9.10
CA HIS A 38 9.44 7.81 9.48
C HIS A 38 9.72 7.60 10.98
N LYS A 39 10.97 7.20 11.33
CA LYS A 39 11.45 7.12 12.70
C LYS A 39 11.18 8.45 13.42
N VAL A 40 10.06 8.53 14.10
CA VAL A 40 9.88 9.49 15.19
C VAL A 40 10.73 8.97 16.34
N GLU A 41 11.42 9.85 17.06
CA GLU A 41 12.20 9.49 18.25
C GLU A 41 11.37 8.57 19.15
N ARG A 42 11.93 7.40 19.43
CA ARG A 42 11.23 6.28 20.07
C ARG A 42 10.85 6.67 21.48
N ASP A 43 9.60 6.98 21.69
CA ASP A 43 9.02 6.87 23.04
C ASP A 43 8.92 5.38 23.37
N GLN A 44 9.60 4.94 24.45
CA GLN A 44 9.83 3.52 24.75
C GLN A 44 8.55 2.75 25.11
N ASP A 45 7.42 3.45 25.29
CA ASP A 45 6.12 2.89 25.70
C ASP A 45 5.06 2.80 24.60
N GLN A 46 5.38 3.11 23.34
CA GLN A 46 4.41 2.95 22.28
C GLN A 46 4.34 1.48 21.85
N ASP A 47 3.14 0.89 21.95
CA ASP A 47 2.77 -0.38 21.34
C ASP A 47 3.34 -0.44 19.91
N ARG A 48 4.24 -1.40 19.68
CA ARG A 48 4.93 -1.55 18.39
C ARG A 48 4.00 -2.23 17.39
N ASP A 49 3.14 -1.44 16.82
CA ASP A 49 2.25 -1.87 15.74
C ASP A 49 3.03 -2.02 14.43
N GLY A 50 3.79 -3.11 14.30
CA GLY A 50 4.49 -3.46 13.07
C GLY A 50 3.54 -3.97 12.00
N TYR A 51 4.04 -4.04 10.77
CA TYR A 51 3.36 -4.63 9.63
C TYR A 51 4.36 -5.37 8.75
N PHE A 52 3.87 -6.10 7.76
CA PHE A 52 4.73 -6.83 6.83
C PHE A 52 4.71 -6.19 5.46
N VAL A 53 5.84 -6.24 4.77
CA VAL A 53 6.03 -5.70 3.43
C VAL A 53 6.59 -6.76 2.50
N HIS A 54 6.03 -6.85 1.30
CA HIS A 54 6.62 -7.50 0.13
C HIS A 54 6.90 -6.43 -0.93
N SER A 55 8.18 -6.17 -1.19
CA SER A 55 8.61 -5.17 -2.18
C SER A 55 8.78 -5.82 -3.55
N PHE A 56 8.05 -5.33 -4.56
CA PHE A 56 8.20 -5.74 -5.96
C PHE A 56 9.27 -4.91 -6.67
N THR A 57 9.37 -3.63 -6.30
CA THR A 57 10.48 -2.77 -6.70
C THR A 57 10.99 -2.01 -5.49
N ASP A 58 12.30 -1.87 -5.36
CA ASP A 58 12.90 -1.11 -4.27
C ASP A 58 14.15 -0.38 -4.76
N ARG A 59 14.51 0.72 -4.11
CA ARG A 59 15.79 1.37 -4.37
C ARG A 59 16.93 0.47 -3.90
N ASP A 60 17.99 0.36 -4.70
CA ASP A 60 19.22 -0.28 -4.25
C ASP A 60 19.99 0.69 -3.35
N PRO A 61 20.04 0.47 -2.02
CA PRO A 61 20.71 1.38 -1.09
C PRO A 61 22.24 1.45 -1.33
N ASN A 62 22.80 0.48 -2.07
CA ASN A 62 24.23 0.40 -2.37
C ASN A 62 24.59 0.97 -3.76
N SER A 63 23.63 1.54 -4.48
CA SER A 63 23.85 2.09 -5.81
C SER A 63 23.94 3.61 -5.75
N PHE A 64 25.08 4.15 -6.20
CA PHE A 64 25.25 5.60 -6.42
C PHE A 64 24.43 6.12 -7.62
N ILE A 65 23.98 5.21 -8.48
CA ILE A 65 23.02 5.47 -9.56
C ILE A 65 21.72 4.87 -9.08
N GLU A 66 20.60 5.61 -9.10
CA GLU A 66 19.27 5.14 -8.68
C GLU A 66 18.87 3.89 -9.50
N ARG A 67 19.36 2.73 -9.07
CA ARG A 67 18.97 1.44 -9.63
C ARG A 67 17.83 0.88 -8.79
N PHE A 68 16.77 0.49 -9.48
CA PHE A 68 15.70 -0.26 -8.86
C PHE A 68 16.08 -1.74 -8.85
N LYS A 69 16.00 -2.36 -7.68
CA LYS A 69 15.92 -3.82 -7.58
C LYS A 69 14.50 -4.23 -7.92
N VAL A 70 14.37 -5.14 -8.86
CA VAL A 70 13.10 -5.75 -9.24
C VAL A 70 13.05 -7.14 -8.63
N SER A 71 12.01 -7.42 -7.87
CA SER A 71 11.76 -8.75 -7.30
C SER A 71 11.51 -9.78 -8.41
N PRO A 72 11.91 -11.05 -8.23
CA PRO A 72 11.46 -12.15 -9.10
C PRO A 72 9.94 -12.25 -9.20
N ASP A 73 9.22 -11.81 -8.17
CA ASP A 73 7.76 -11.83 -8.13
C ASP A 73 7.10 -10.63 -8.83
N TYR A 74 7.88 -9.72 -9.44
CA TYR A 74 7.34 -8.51 -10.10
C TYR A 74 6.25 -8.83 -11.13
N GLN A 75 6.42 -9.89 -11.91
CA GLN A 75 5.43 -10.32 -12.89
C GLN A 75 4.06 -10.68 -12.28
N LYS A 76 3.99 -10.98 -10.96
CA LYS A 76 2.73 -11.25 -10.28
C LYS A 76 1.82 -10.01 -10.15
N VAL A 77 2.40 -8.82 -10.20
CA VAL A 77 1.67 -7.54 -10.23
C VAL A 77 1.60 -6.95 -11.64
N GLY A 78 2.12 -7.63 -12.65
CA GLY A 78 2.22 -7.11 -14.03
C GLY A 78 0.88 -6.63 -14.58
N LYS A 79 -0.15 -7.46 -14.51
CA LYS A 79 -1.50 -7.12 -15.00
C LYS A 79 -2.10 -5.90 -14.28
N LEU A 80 -1.93 -5.81 -12.95
CA LEU A 80 -2.34 -4.64 -12.18
C LEU A 80 -1.59 -3.39 -12.66
N MET A 81 -0.29 -3.50 -12.87
CA MET A 81 0.53 -2.37 -13.32
C MET A 81 0.20 -1.93 -14.74
N ASP A 82 -0.13 -2.85 -15.64
CA ASP A 82 -0.60 -2.54 -17.00
C ASP A 82 -1.93 -1.77 -16.97
N CYS A 83 -2.89 -2.19 -16.14
CA CYS A 83 -4.15 -1.48 -15.95
C CYS A 83 -3.93 -0.07 -15.36
N ILE A 84 -3.05 0.07 -14.36
CA ILE A 84 -2.70 1.39 -13.79
C ILE A 84 -2.01 2.26 -14.83
N LYS A 85 -1.11 1.71 -15.65
CA LYS A 85 -0.42 2.43 -16.71
C LYS A 85 -1.40 2.97 -17.77
N ASN A 86 -2.35 2.15 -18.18
CA ASN A 86 -3.39 2.57 -19.13
C ASN A 86 -4.28 3.69 -18.55
N LYS A 87 -4.51 3.67 -17.23
CA LYS A 87 -5.32 4.67 -16.53
C LYS A 87 -4.58 6.00 -16.35
N LEU A 88 -3.32 5.98 -15.93
CA LEU A 88 -2.55 7.17 -15.52
C LEU A 88 -1.55 7.66 -16.56
N ASN A 89 -1.20 6.84 -17.55
CA ASN A 89 -0.15 7.14 -18.52
C ASN A 89 1.15 7.68 -17.85
N TYR A 90 1.57 7.04 -16.74
CA TYR A 90 2.73 7.46 -15.97
C TYR A 90 4.04 7.24 -16.75
N ARG A 91 5.05 8.07 -16.48
CA ARG A 91 6.37 7.98 -17.10
C ARG A 91 7.33 7.08 -16.32
N GLN A 92 7.19 7.05 -15.00
CA GLN A 92 8.11 6.35 -14.11
C GLN A 92 7.36 5.78 -12.89
N ILE A 93 7.81 4.62 -12.44
CA ILE A 93 7.38 4.00 -11.19
C ILE A 93 8.42 4.37 -10.12
N LEU A 94 7.96 4.87 -8.99
CA LEU A 94 8.83 5.19 -7.84
C LEU A 94 9.00 3.98 -6.93
N ARG A 95 7.92 3.24 -6.67
CA ARG A 95 7.92 2.08 -5.79
C ARG A 95 6.67 1.24 -6.02
N ILE A 96 6.82 -0.08 -5.92
CA ILE A 96 5.69 -1.03 -5.84
C ILE A 96 5.94 -1.92 -4.64
N ARG A 97 5.00 -1.93 -3.70
CA ARG A 97 5.01 -2.82 -2.54
C ARG A 97 3.61 -3.26 -2.16
N SER A 98 3.50 -4.44 -1.58
CA SER A 98 2.33 -4.82 -0.79
C SER A 98 2.62 -4.63 0.67
N SER A 99 1.61 -4.22 1.43
CA SER A 99 1.66 -4.10 2.88
C SER A 99 0.60 -5.02 3.47
N LEU A 100 0.98 -5.82 4.46
CA LEU A 100 0.08 -6.70 5.18
C LEU A 100 0.05 -6.25 6.64
N TYR A 101 -1.12 -5.84 7.09
CA TYR A 101 -1.38 -5.40 8.45
C TYR A 101 -2.07 -6.54 9.22
N PRO A 102 -1.46 -7.07 10.29
CA PRO A 102 -2.14 -7.96 11.22
C PRO A 102 -3.33 -7.27 11.88
N ARG A 103 -4.33 -8.06 12.29
CA ARG A 103 -5.48 -7.55 13.03
C ARG A 103 -5.05 -6.84 14.31
N ARG A 104 -5.70 -5.71 14.60
CA ARG A 104 -5.60 -5.03 15.90
C ARG A 104 -6.88 -5.21 16.71
N ASP A 105 -6.78 -5.05 18.02
CA ASP A 105 -7.94 -5.13 18.92
C ASP A 105 -8.84 -3.89 18.80
N LYS A 106 -8.25 -2.75 18.46
CA LYS A 106 -8.95 -1.46 18.31
C LYS A 106 -8.47 -0.75 17.06
N GLN A 107 -9.39 -0.05 16.41
CA GLN A 107 -9.04 0.87 15.32
C GLN A 107 -8.39 2.11 15.91
N LYS A 108 -7.16 2.38 15.48
CA LYS A 108 -6.39 3.59 15.81
C LYS A 108 -5.71 4.07 14.52
N PRO A 109 -5.80 5.35 14.18
CA PRO A 109 -5.04 5.91 13.07
C PRO A 109 -3.53 5.76 13.31
N ASP A 110 -2.82 5.30 12.29
CA ASP A 110 -1.36 5.37 12.26
C ASP A 110 -0.92 6.84 12.09
N PRO A 111 0.34 7.19 12.26
CA PRO A 111 0.82 8.54 11.99
C PRO A 111 0.55 9.00 10.56
N PHE A 112 0.02 10.22 10.40
CA PHE A 112 -0.13 10.84 9.10
C PHE A 112 1.22 11.10 8.44
N HIS A 113 1.33 10.79 7.14
CA HIS A 113 2.55 10.98 6.37
C HIS A 113 2.26 11.24 4.90
N VAL A 114 3.28 11.67 4.19
CA VAL A 114 3.39 11.62 2.73
C VAL A 114 4.47 10.60 2.37
N ASP A 115 4.33 9.89 1.25
CA ASP A 115 5.35 8.92 0.82
C ASP A 115 6.64 9.59 0.35
N TYR A 116 6.52 10.69 -0.36
CA TYR A 116 7.62 11.54 -0.84
C TYR A 116 7.20 13.01 -0.78
N ASN A 117 8.18 13.93 -0.70
CA ASN A 117 7.98 15.37 -0.58
C ASN A 117 8.06 16.12 -1.93
N PHE A 118 7.70 15.47 -3.02
CA PHE A 118 7.64 16.03 -4.36
C PHE A 118 6.39 15.53 -5.09
N ASP A 119 6.03 16.16 -6.19
CA ASP A 119 4.83 15.83 -6.98
C ASP A 119 4.87 14.40 -7.50
N HIS A 120 3.91 13.60 -7.10
CA HIS A 120 3.71 12.23 -7.55
C HIS A 120 2.26 11.78 -7.35
N LYS A 121 1.89 10.64 -7.92
CA LYS A 121 0.61 9.99 -7.64
C LYS A 121 0.83 8.76 -6.79
N VAL A 122 -0.08 8.56 -5.84
CA VAL A 122 -0.18 7.33 -5.05
C VAL A 122 -1.37 6.52 -5.53
N CYS A 123 -1.13 5.22 -5.71
CA CYS A 123 -2.15 4.23 -6.02
C CYS A 123 -2.20 3.21 -4.88
N ILE A 124 -3.34 3.07 -4.22
CA ILE A 124 -3.57 2.00 -3.23
C ILE A 124 -4.59 1.04 -3.80
N PHE A 125 -4.19 -0.22 -3.95
CA PHE A 125 -5.06 -1.30 -4.41
C PHE A 125 -5.40 -2.23 -3.24
N TYR A 126 -6.68 -2.36 -2.92
CA TYR A 126 -7.14 -3.17 -1.80
C TYR A 126 -7.41 -4.60 -2.23
N VAL A 127 -6.75 -5.55 -1.56
CA VAL A 127 -6.78 -6.98 -1.92
C VAL A 127 -7.95 -7.71 -1.25
N ASN A 128 -8.40 -7.23 -0.09
CA ASN A 128 -9.52 -7.84 0.64
C ASN A 128 -10.44 -6.78 1.25
N THR A 129 -11.70 -7.17 1.46
CA THR A 129 -12.68 -6.34 2.16
C THR A 129 -12.54 -6.56 3.67
N ASN A 130 -12.47 -5.47 4.41
CA ASN A 130 -12.43 -5.44 5.87
C ASN A 130 -12.86 -4.06 6.38
N ASN A 131 -13.02 -3.89 7.70
CA ASN A 131 -13.41 -2.62 8.31
C ASN A 131 -12.27 -1.60 8.44
N GLY A 132 -11.05 -1.93 8.02
CA GLY A 132 -9.94 -0.99 7.92
C GLY A 132 -10.15 0.01 6.77
N PHE A 133 -9.45 1.12 6.81
CA PHE A 133 -9.56 2.17 5.79
C PHE A 133 -8.29 3.00 5.71
N THR A 134 -8.17 3.79 4.65
CA THR A 134 -7.21 4.89 4.56
C THR A 134 -7.90 6.18 4.99
N LEU A 135 -7.27 6.91 5.91
CA LEU A 135 -7.74 8.19 6.42
C LEU A 135 -6.83 9.30 5.92
N PHE A 136 -7.41 10.38 5.42
CA PHE A 136 -6.72 11.60 5.00
C PHE A 136 -6.76 12.64 6.12
N GLU A 137 -5.77 13.54 6.18
CA GLU A 137 -5.74 14.65 7.15
C GLU A 137 -6.95 15.58 6.99
N SER A 138 -7.55 15.63 5.79
CA SER A 138 -8.81 16.33 5.51
C SER A 138 -10.03 15.75 6.23
N GLY A 139 -9.92 14.56 6.83
CA GLY A 139 -11.02 13.80 7.42
C GLY A 139 -11.71 12.84 6.45
N GLU A 140 -11.40 12.90 5.15
CA GLU A 140 -11.92 11.95 4.17
C GLU A 140 -11.39 10.55 4.44
N LYS A 141 -12.23 9.52 4.27
CA LYS A 141 -11.81 8.12 4.43
C LYS A 141 -12.24 7.25 3.27
N VAL A 142 -11.38 6.31 2.92
CA VAL A 142 -11.63 5.33 1.86
C VAL A 142 -11.55 3.92 2.45
N ASN A 143 -12.68 3.21 2.45
CA ASN A 143 -12.81 1.88 3.02
C ASN A 143 -12.04 0.84 2.19
N SER A 144 -11.46 -0.15 2.89
CA SER A 144 -10.83 -1.31 2.28
C SER A 144 -11.89 -2.25 1.69
N ILE A 145 -12.04 -2.20 0.38
CA ILE A 145 -12.94 -3.07 -0.39
C ILE A 145 -12.10 -3.84 -1.40
N ALA A 146 -12.28 -5.15 -1.46
CA ALA A 146 -11.56 -6.01 -2.40
C ALA A 146 -11.70 -5.53 -3.85
N ASN A 147 -10.60 -5.55 -4.61
CA ASN A 147 -10.53 -5.09 -6.00
C ASN A 147 -10.88 -3.60 -6.20
N ARG A 148 -10.64 -2.78 -5.18
CA ARG A 148 -10.75 -1.31 -5.27
C ARG A 148 -9.38 -0.70 -5.50
N LEU A 149 -9.27 0.18 -6.48
CA LEU A 149 -8.14 1.08 -6.67
C LEU A 149 -8.52 2.48 -6.18
N MET A 150 -7.67 3.07 -5.36
CA MET A 150 -7.72 4.48 -4.97
C MET A 150 -6.50 5.19 -5.56
N ILE A 151 -6.72 6.35 -6.17
CA ILE A 151 -5.68 7.21 -6.75
C ILE A 151 -5.80 8.60 -6.15
N PHE A 152 -4.69 9.17 -5.67
CA PHE A 152 -4.68 10.50 -5.09
C PHE A 152 -3.34 11.21 -5.28
N ASP A 153 -3.29 12.48 -4.94
CA ASP A 153 -2.07 13.27 -4.95
C ASP A 153 -1.14 12.85 -3.81
N GLY A 154 0.10 12.50 -4.12
CA GLY A 154 1.05 11.98 -3.14
C GLY A 154 1.47 12.98 -2.06
N LEU A 155 1.18 14.28 -2.23
CA LEU A 155 1.38 15.32 -1.20
C LEU A 155 0.23 15.39 -0.19
N GLU A 156 -0.89 14.67 -0.43
CA GLU A 156 -1.96 14.54 0.55
C GLU A 156 -1.54 13.65 1.72
N LYS A 157 -1.52 14.21 2.91
CA LYS A 157 -1.21 13.44 4.11
C LYS A 157 -2.29 12.43 4.39
N HIS A 158 -1.87 11.19 4.56
CA HIS A 158 -2.74 10.05 4.79
C HIS A 158 -2.14 9.07 5.79
N CYS A 159 -2.98 8.20 6.32
CA CYS A 159 -2.55 7.10 7.19
C CYS A 159 -3.45 5.87 7.04
N SER A 160 -2.97 4.73 7.52
CA SER A 160 -3.78 3.53 7.66
C SER A 160 -4.54 3.55 8.98
N VAL A 161 -5.79 3.07 8.95
CA VAL A 161 -6.53 2.63 10.14
C VAL A 161 -6.77 1.14 9.97
N VAL A 162 -6.06 0.36 10.79
CA VAL A 162 -5.98 -1.10 10.63
C VAL A 162 -7.29 -1.76 11.05
N GLN A 163 -7.62 -2.86 10.42
CA GLN A 163 -8.85 -3.64 10.65
C GLN A 163 -8.87 -4.35 12.00
N THR A 164 -10.11 -4.63 12.44
CA THR A 164 -10.40 -5.41 13.67
C THR A 164 -11.24 -6.66 13.38
N ASP A 165 -11.75 -6.83 12.16
CA ASP A 165 -12.71 -7.85 11.77
C ASP A 165 -12.12 -9.03 10.97
N THR A 166 -10.91 -8.85 10.42
CA THR A 166 -10.19 -9.90 9.65
C THR A 166 -8.78 -10.08 10.18
N THR A 167 -8.18 -11.26 9.96
CA THR A 167 -6.84 -11.59 10.45
C THR A 167 -5.74 -10.75 9.82
N ALA A 168 -5.94 -10.32 8.57
CA ALA A 168 -4.98 -9.52 7.81
C ALA A 168 -5.69 -8.59 6.82
N ARG A 169 -5.04 -7.47 6.53
CA ARG A 169 -5.42 -6.50 5.50
C ARG A 169 -4.27 -6.31 4.54
#